data_1a1928031fe1603dbb6f10805dee1e48
#
_entry.id   1a1928031fe1603dbb6f10805dee1e48
#
_cell.length_a   1.000
_cell.length_b   1.000
_cell.length_c   1.000
_cell.angle_alpha   90.00
_cell.angle_beta   90.00
_cell.angle_gamma   90.00
#
_symmetry.space_group_name_H-M   'P 1'
#
loop_
_entity.id
_entity.type
_entity.pdbx_description
1 polymer ?
#
loop_
_entity_poly.entity_id
_entity_poly.type
_entity_poly.pdbx_seq_one_letter_code
_entity_poly.pdbx_strand_id
1 'polypeptide(L)'
;MADFIFRISPNIILGSYSASRLGQFVQEWGTKFMVLMDPILTECGIAAKIKQSLTDRKVDFFVFDEIPNAPDTSVIENALKLAKEAHIHGIIAIGGTKTTNIGRVVSALYNEAPNLYDFVDGSVPTAGAIPLICVPTTMRDIFLFSDKTPIIDARSR
;
A
#
# COMPACT_ATOMS: atom_id res chain seq x y z
N MET A 1 12.54 -34.29 19.43
CA MET A 1 11.68 -33.11 19.73
C MET A 1 11.50 -32.39 18.41
N ALA A 2 10.27 -32.17 17.94
CA ALA A 2 10.05 -31.45 16.68
C ALA A 2 10.21 -29.96 16.96
N ASP A 3 11.08 -29.29 16.22
CA ASP A 3 11.28 -27.85 16.35
C ASP A 3 10.07 -27.13 15.78
N PHE A 4 9.49 -26.22 16.56
CA PHE A 4 8.44 -25.32 16.08
C PHE A 4 9.11 -24.04 15.60
N ILE A 5 9.07 -23.80 14.28
CA ILE A 5 9.61 -22.60 13.66
C ILE A 5 8.46 -21.67 13.31
N PHE A 6 8.39 -20.51 13.99
CA PHE A 6 7.44 -19.46 13.69
C PHE A 6 8.18 -18.31 13.01
N ARG A 7 7.79 -18.02 11.79
CA ARG A 7 8.33 -16.87 11.03
C ARG A 7 7.18 -15.93 10.71
N ILE A 8 7.30 -14.70 11.16
CA ILE A 8 6.38 -13.62 10.78
C ILE A 8 7.12 -12.71 9.81
N SER A 9 6.57 -12.60 8.62
CA SER A 9 6.81 -11.54 7.68
C SER A 9 5.42 -11.11 7.22
N PRO A 10 5.04 -9.90 7.38
CA PRO A 10 5.81 -8.67 7.60
C PRO A 10 6.09 -8.33 9.07
N ASN A 11 6.87 -7.25 9.30
CA ASN A 11 7.01 -6.66 10.63
C ASN A 11 5.66 -6.07 11.07
N ILE A 12 5.26 -6.35 12.30
CA ILE A 12 4.00 -5.86 12.86
C ILE A 12 4.31 -4.91 14.02
N ILE A 13 3.76 -3.70 13.95
CA ILE A 13 3.85 -2.70 14.99
C ILE A 13 2.46 -2.51 15.58
N LEU A 14 2.27 -2.94 16.82
CA LEU A 14 1.03 -2.79 17.56
C LEU A 14 1.23 -1.83 18.73
N GLY A 15 0.31 -0.91 18.91
CA GLY A 15 0.33 0.01 20.05
C GLY A 15 -0.66 1.14 19.89
N SER A 16 -1.07 1.71 21.02
CA SER A 16 -1.93 2.89 21.03
C SER A 16 -1.25 4.03 20.26
N TYR A 17 -2.00 4.64 19.36
CA TYR A 17 -1.53 5.76 18.53
C TYR A 17 -0.32 5.44 17.62
N SER A 18 -0.05 4.17 17.30
CA SER A 18 1.06 3.80 16.41
C SER A 18 0.95 4.50 15.04
N ALA A 19 -0.25 4.59 14.47
CA ALA A 19 -0.48 5.31 13.22
C ALA A 19 -0.11 6.81 13.28
N SER A 20 -0.32 7.46 14.42
CA SER A 20 0.08 8.87 14.62
C SER A 20 1.61 9.05 14.75
N ARG A 21 2.36 7.97 14.82
CA ARG A 21 3.83 7.95 14.86
C ARG A 21 4.43 7.30 13.61
N LEU A 22 3.65 7.19 12.55
CA LEU A 22 4.03 6.49 11.33
C LEU A 22 5.37 6.97 10.78
N GLY A 23 5.63 8.27 10.79
CA GLY A 23 6.86 8.85 10.28
C GLY A 23 8.14 8.27 10.87
N GLN A 24 8.12 7.85 12.15
CA GLN A 24 9.31 7.23 12.77
C GLN A 24 9.59 5.80 12.27
N PHE A 25 8.56 5.09 11.79
CA PHE A 25 8.67 3.71 11.37
C PHE A 25 9.01 3.57 9.88
N VAL A 26 8.68 4.58 9.07
CA VAL A 26 8.89 4.51 7.62
C VAL A 26 10.26 4.98 7.16
N GLN A 27 10.99 5.74 7.98
CA GLN A 27 12.28 6.32 7.62
C GLN A 27 13.35 5.30 7.24
N GLU A 28 13.30 4.10 7.81
CA GLU A 28 14.24 3.01 7.50
C GLU A 28 14.06 2.45 6.09
N TRP A 29 12.88 2.68 5.48
CA TRP A 29 12.50 2.13 4.17
C TRP A 29 12.67 3.11 3.01
N GLY A 30 12.92 4.39 3.34
CA GLY A 30 13.12 5.40 2.32
C GLY A 30 12.75 6.80 2.78
N THR A 31 12.85 7.75 1.86
CA THR A 31 12.61 9.17 2.14
C THR A 31 11.46 9.75 1.33
N LYS A 32 10.93 9.01 0.33
CA LYS A 32 9.84 9.48 -0.53
C LYS A 32 8.80 8.38 -0.74
N PHE A 33 7.56 8.67 -0.38
CA PHE A 33 6.49 7.69 -0.40
C PHE A 33 5.25 8.17 -1.14
N MET A 34 4.54 7.21 -1.77
CA MET A 34 3.16 7.38 -2.19
C MET A 34 2.26 6.94 -1.05
N VAL A 35 1.37 7.82 -0.59
CA VAL A 35 0.39 7.53 0.44
C VAL A 35 -0.96 7.26 -0.22
N LEU A 36 -1.33 5.99 -0.31
CA LEU A 36 -2.68 5.59 -0.70
C LEU A 36 -3.59 5.76 0.52
N MET A 37 -4.61 6.58 0.39
CA MET A 37 -5.47 6.94 1.52
C MET A 37 -6.94 6.83 1.15
N ASP A 38 -7.71 6.10 1.95
CA ASP A 38 -9.16 6.06 1.78
C ASP A 38 -9.73 7.47 2.03
N PRO A 39 -10.53 8.04 1.11
CA PRO A 39 -11.09 9.40 1.23
C PRO A 39 -11.79 9.67 2.56
N ILE A 40 -12.48 8.67 3.14
CA ILE A 40 -13.17 8.78 4.42
C ILE A 40 -12.26 9.22 5.58
N LEU A 41 -10.97 8.92 5.50
CA LEU A 41 -10.01 9.27 6.57
C LEU A 41 -9.74 10.76 6.65
N THR A 42 -9.92 11.48 5.54
CA THR A 42 -9.85 12.94 5.52
C THR A 42 -11.05 13.54 6.23
N GLU A 43 -12.25 13.02 5.99
CA GLU A 43 -13.49 13.45 6.64
C GLU A 43 -13.46 13.20 8.15
N CYS A 44 -12.89 12.08 8.59
CA CYS A 44 -12.76 11.71 10.01
C CYS A 44 -11.61 12.43 10.74
N GLY A 45 -10.82 13.27 10.06
CA GLY A 45 -9.69 14.00 10.65
C GLY A 45 -8.45 13.15 11.00
N ILE A 46 -8.48 11.85 10.70
CA ILE A 46 -7.36 10.92 10.96
C ILE A 46 -6.18 11.23 10.03
N ALA A 47 -6.49 11.57 8.78
CA ALA A 47 -5.50 11.88 7.76
C ALA A 47 -4.51 12.98 8.19
N ALA A 48 -5.01 14.02 8.86
CA ALA A 48 -4.18 15.15 9.30
C ALA A 48 -3.06 14.71 10.25
N LYS A 49 -3.37 13.86 11.23
CA LYS A 49 -2.38 13.36 12.20
C LYS A 49 -1.29 12.51 11.55
N ILE A 50 -1.68 11.70 10.59
CA ILE A 50 -0.74 10.84 9.86
C ILE A 50 0.18 11.69 8.97
N LYS A 51 -0.39 12.61 8.19
CA LYS A 51 0.37 13.55 7.36
C LYS A 51 1.35 14.37 8.20
N GLN A 52 0.91 14.86 9.36
CA GLN A 52 1.77 15.59 10.29
C GLN A 52 2.95 14.75 10.77
N SER A 53 2.71 13.48 11.13
CA SER A 53 3.77 12.57 11.56
C SER A 53 4.85 12.35 10.49
N LEU A 54 4.46 12.28 9.21
CA LEU A 54 5.40 12.16 8.10
C LEU A 54 6.20 13.47 7.92
N THR A 55 5.51 14.60 7.95
CA THR A 55 6.14 15.93 7.82
C THR A 55 7.13 16.21 8.93
N ASP A 56 6.79 15.91 10.18
CA ASP A 56 7.66 16.10 11.36
C ASP A 56 8.98 15.33 11.25
N ARG A 57 8.96 14.23 10.51
CA ARG A 57 10.12 13.37 10.25
C ARG A 57 10.81 13.65 8.91
N LYS A 58 10.40 14.71 8.22
CA LYS A 58 10.96 15.11 6.91
C LYS A 58 10.87 14.00 5.86
N VAL A 59 9.82 13.19 5.94
CA VAL A 59 9.49 12.20 4.92
C VAL A 59 8.75 12.91 3.80
N ASP A 60 9.26 12.83 2.58
CA ASP A 60 8.59 13.37 1.40
C ASP A 60 7.46 12.42 0.98
N PHE A 61 6.29 12.94 0.67
CA PHE A 61 5.16 12.12 0.24
C PHE A 61 4.16 12.90 -0.59
N PHE A 62 3.46 12.17 -1.44
CA PHE A 62 2.22 12.66 -2.05
C PHE A 62 1.07 11.69 -1.76
N VAL A 63 -0.14 12.21 -1.75
CA VAL A 63 -1.34 11.45 -1.43
C VAL A 63 -2.07 11.07 -2.71
N PHE A 64 -2.46 9.81 -2.81
CA PHE A 64 -3.37 9.30 -3.80
C PHE A 64 -4.64 8.84 -3.08
N ASP A 65 -5.71 9.60 -3.23
CA ASP A 65 -7.02 9.36 -2.59
C ASP A 65 -8.16 9.21 -3.59
N GLU A 66 -7.85 9.20 -4.87
CA GLU A 66 -8.81 8.90 -5.95
C GLU A 66 -9.16 7.40 -5.99
N ILE A 67 -9.68 6.89 -4.87
CA ILE A 67 -10.01 5.48 -4.69
C ILE A 67 -11.53 5.32 -4.62
N PRO A 68 -12.19 4.85 -5.69
CA PRO A 68 -13.62 4.62 -5.70
C PRO A 68 -14.02 3.45 -4.81
N ASN A 69 -15.33 3.24 -4.61
CA ASN A 69 -15.82 2.14 -3.77
C ASN A 69 -15.49 0.75 -4.33
N ALA A 70 -15.41 0.63 -5.65
CA ALA A 70 -15.04 -0.61 -6.34
C ALA A 70 -13.92 -0.30 -7.34
N PRO A 71 -12.66 -0.17 -6.86
CA PRO A 71 -11.53 0.13 -7.72
C PRO A 71 -11.24 -1.07 -8.65
N ASP A 72 -10.98 -0.75 -9.89
CA ASP A 72 -10.59 -1.73 -10.90
C ASP A 72 -9.14 -1.52 -11.37
N THR A 73 -8.73 -2.27 -12.38
CA THR A 73 -7.39 -2.21 -12.94
C THR A 73 -7.01 -0.81 -13.44
N SER A 74 -7.95 0.02 -13.87
CA SER A 74 -7.65 1.39 -14.33
C SER A 74 -7.13 2.30 -13.21
N VAL A 75 -7.65 2.13 -12.00
CA VAL A 75 -7.16 2.85 -10.80
C VAL A 75 -5.73 2.40 -10.47
N ILE A 76 -5.46 1.11 -10.59
CA ILE A 76 -4.12 0.55 -10.34
C ILE A 76 -3.12 1.07 -11.37
N GLU A 77 -3.48 1.10 -12.66
CA GLU A 77 -2.63 1.65 -13.72
C GLU A 77 -2.27 3.11 -13.46
N ASN A 78 -3.27 3.94 -13.08
CA ASN A 78 -3.03 5.34 -12.75
C ASN A 78 -2.11 5.48 -11.53
N ALA A 79 -2.37 4.73 -10.46
CA ALA A 79 -1.52 4.73 -9.27
C ALA A 79 -0.09 4.29 -9.59
N LEU A 80 0.08 3.24 -10.39
CA LEU A 80 1.39 2.73 -10.80
C LEU A 80 2.17 3.74 -11.65
N LYS A 81 1.48 4.40 -12.59
CA LYS A 81 2.05 5.46 -13.41
C LYS A 81 2.58 6.62 -12.56
N LEU A 82 1.74 7.16 -11.66
CA LEU A 82 2.12 8.25 -10.77
C LEU A 82 3.27 7.86 -9.83
N ALA A 83 3.25 6.63 -9.31
CA ALA A 83 4.31 6.11 -8.47
C ALA A 83 5.66 6.08 -9.20
N LYS A 84 5.69 5.60 -10.44
CA LYS A 84 6.90 5.55 -11.29
C LYS A 84 7.39 6.95 -11.67
N GLU A 85 6.49 7.85 -12.08
CA GLU A 85 6.84 9.24 -12.42
C GLU A 85 7.43 10.00 -11.22
N ALA A 86 6.92 9.73 -10.03
CA ALA A 86 7.40 10.36 -8.80
C ALA A 86 8.70 9.75 -8.26
N HIS A 87 9.16 8.62 -8.78
CA HIS A 87 10.35 7.91 -8.29
C HIS A 87 10.29 7.65 -6.77
N ILE A 88 9.23 7.00 -6.32
CA ILE A 88 9.03 6.71 -4.90
C ILE A 88 9.95 5.58 -4.42
N HIS A 89 10.23 5.57 -3.11
CA HIS A 89 11.00 4.51 -2.45
C HIS A 89 10.10 3.45 -1.83
N GLY A 90 8.83 3.77 -1.57
CA GLY A 90 7.88 2.84 -0.98
C GLY A 90 6.46 3.38 -0.99
N ILE A 91 5.54 2.57 -0.52
CA ILE A 91 4.11 2.85 -0.48
C ILE A 91 3.61 2.75 0.95
N ILE A 92 2.75 3.67 1.33
CA ILE A 92 2.01 3.64 2.59
C ILE A 92 0.53 3.54 2.24
N ALA A 93 -0.10 2.41 2.53
CA ALA A 93 -1.52 2.17 2.26
C ALA A 93 -2.32 2.28 3.56
N ILE A 94 -3.19 3.29 3.65
CA ILE A 94 -3.99 3.61 4.84
C ILE A 94 -5.46 3.48 4.50
N GLY A 95 -6.11 2.46 4.99
CA GLY A 95 -7.51 2.22 4.66
C GLY A 95 -7.95 0.77 4.87
N GLY A 96 -9.08 0.43 4.25
CA GLY A 96 -9.60 -0.92 4.20
C GLY A 96 -9.00 -1.75 3.05
N THR A 97 -9.59 -2.92 2.81
CA THR A 97 -9.12 -3.91 1.83
C THR A 97 -8.89 -3.33 0.43
N LYS A 98 -9.76 -2.42 -0.05
CA LYS A 98 -9.60 -1.81 -1.38
C LYS A 98 -8.29 -1.02 -1.50
N THR A 99 -7.95 -0.23 -0.48
CA THR A 99 -6.75 0.60 -0.44
C THR A 99 -5.48 -0.25 -0.28
N THR A 100 -5.51 -1.22 0.62
CA THR A 100 -4.38 -2.13 0.84
C THR A 100 -4.10 -2.99 -0.39
N ASN A 101 -5.13 -3.45 -1.09
CA ASN A 101 -4.98 -4.22 -2.32
C ASN A 101 -4.32 -3.40 -3.44
N ILE A 102 -4.72 -2.15 -3.65
CA ILE A 102 -4.05 -1.26 -4.61
C ILE A 102 -2.57 -1.13 -4.23
N GLY A 103 -2.28 -0.84 -2.96
CA GLY A 103 -0.91 -0.69 -2.48
C GLY A 103 -0.06 -1.94 -2.72
N ARG A 104 -0.61 -3.12 -2.50
CA ARG A 104 0.07 -4.41 -2.74
C ARG A 104 0.42 -4.61 -4.19
N VAL A 105 -0.53 -4.36 -5.10
CA VAL A 105 -0.28 -4.52 -6.54
C VAL A 105 0.74 -3.49 -7.03
N VAL A 106 0.61 -2.22 -6.63
CA VAL A 106 1.56 -1.18 -7.03
C VAL A 106 2.96 -1.49 -6.48
N SER A 107 3.08 -1.93 -5.23
CA SER A 107 4.36 -2.35 -4.64
C SER A 107 5.01 -3.49 -5.42
N ALA A 108 4.23 -4.52 -5.74
CA ALA A 108 4.71 -5.72 -6.44
C ALA A 108 5.13 -5.42 -7.89
N LEU A 109 4.42 -4.52 -8.58
CA LEU A 109 4.61 -4.26 -10.01
C LEU A 109 5.43 -2.99 -10.30
N TYR A 110 5.89 -2.27 -9.28
CA TYR A 110 6.63 -1.02 -9.47
C TYR A 110 7.87 -1.18 -10.35
N ASN A 111 8.64 -2.25 -10.15
CA ASN A 111 9.87 -2.54 -10.89
C ASN A 111 9.64 -3.44 -12.12
N GLU A 112 8.39 -3.85 -12.36
CA GLU A 112 8.05 -4.70 -13.50
C GLU A 112 7.88 -3.91 -14.80
N ALA A 113 7.86 -4.62 -15.91
CA ALA A 113 7.49 -4.09 -17.20
C ALA A 113 6.06 -3.52 -17.22
N PRO A 114 5.73 -2.59 -18.11
CA PRO A 114 4.59 -1.69 -17.95
C PRO A 114 3.19 -2.29 -18.12
N ASN A 115 3.04 -3.55 -18.52
CA ASN A 115 1.70 -4.08 -18.81
C ASN A 115 1.09 -4.81 -17.60
N LEU A 116 0.20 -4.11 -16.88
CA LEU A 116 -0.56 -4.68 -15.77
C LEU A 116 -1.35 -5.94 -16.16
N TYR A 117 -1.90 -5.97 -17.37
CA TYR A 117 -2.80 -7.05 -17.80
C TYR A 117 -2.07 -8.39 -18.00
N ASP A 118 -0.78 -8.40 -18.23
CA ASP A 118 -0.01 -9.66 -18.27
C ASP A 118 -0.07 -10.36 -16.91
N PHE A 119 -0.07 -9.61 -15.81
CA PHE A 119 -0.18 -10.13 -14.45
C PHE A 119 -1.61 -10.50 -14.09
N VAL A 120 -2.61 -9.75 -14.58
CA VAL A 120 -4.03 -10.13 -14.45
C VAL A 120 -4.30 -11.45 -15.16
N ASP A 121 -3.68 -11.68 -16.30
CA ASP A 121 -3.83 -12.88 -17.12
C ASP A 121 -2.97 -14.07 -16.64
N GLY A 122 -2.22 -13.91 -15.54
CA GLY A 122 -1.57 -14.98 -14.81
C GLY A 122 -0.03 -14.98 -14.79
N SER A 123 0.61 -13.97 -15.35
CA SER A 123 2.07 -13.83 -15.20
C SER A 123 2.42 -13.56 -13.73
N VAL A 124 3.59 -14.03 -13.32
CA VAL A 124 4.10 -13.84 -11.95
C VAL A 124 5.16 -12.74 -11.96
N PRO A 125 5.09 -11.74 -11.05
CA PRO A 125 6.14 -10.75 -10.90
C PRO A 125 7.49 -11.40 -10.62
N THR A 126 8.55 -10.92 -11.28
CA THR A 126 9.91 -11.42 -11.16
C THR A 126 10.87 -10.39 -10.56
N ALA A 127 10.56 -9.11 -10.72
CA ALA A 127 11.31 -8.04 -10.09
C ALA A 127 10.97 -7.90 -8.61
N GLY A 128 11.91 -7.40 -7.82
CA GLY A 128 11.67 -7.17 -6.39
C GLY A 128 10.63 -6.07 -6.16
N ALA A 129 9.68 -6.32 -5.25
CA ALA A 129 8.72 -5.33 -4.80
C ALA A 129 9.40 -4.18 -4.04
N ILE A 130 8.83 -2.97 -4.12
CA ILE A 130 9.25 -1.87 -3.23
C ILE A 130 8.57 -2.01 -1.86
N PRO A 131 9.13 -1.40 -0.79
CA PRO A 131 8.55 -1.45 0.54
C PRO A 131 7.07 -1.02 0.57
N LEU A 132 6.25 -1.80 1.25
CA LEU A 132 4.84 -1.51 1.48
C LEU A 132 4.56 -1.48 2.98
N ILE A 133 4.00 -0.38 3.46
CA ILE A 133 3.55 -0.20 4.82
C ILE A 133 2.01 -0.15 4.83
N CYS A 134 1.37 -1.13 5.43
CA CYS A 134 -0.08 -1.16 5.57
C CYS A 134 -0.51 -0.62 6.94
N VAL A 135 -1.45 0.32 6.92
CA VAL A 135 -2.14 0.83 8.11
C VAL A 135 -3.64 0.51 7.96
N PRO A 136 -4.05 -0.72 8.31
CA PRO A 136 -5.42 -1.16 8.10
C PRO A 136 -6.38 -0.43 9.05
N THR A 137 -7.50 0.01 8.51
CA THR A 137 -8.59 0.66 9.25
C THR A 137 -9.78 -0.27 9.46
N THR A 138 -9.68 -1.51 9.02
CA THR A 138 -10.68 -2.57 9.19
C THR A 138 -10.03 -3.88 9.63
N MET A 139 -10.74 -4.62 10.48
CA MET A 139 -10.34 -5.97 10.90
C MET A 139 -10.74 -7.06 9.90
N ARG A 140 -11.43 -6.69 8.81
CA ARG A 140 -11.99 -7.64 7.84
C ARG A 140 -11.10 -7.87 6.60
N ASP A 141 -9.86 -7.42 6.64
CA ASP A 141 -8.94 -7.64 5.50
C ASP A 141 -8.32 -9.04 5.60
N ILE A 142 -9.01 -10.02 5.04
CA ILE A 142 -8.57 -11.43 4.99
C ILE A 142 -7.34 -11.62 4.10
N PHE A 143 -7.02 -10.67 3.24
CA PHE A 143 -5.89 -10.72 2.32
C PHE A 143 -4.64 -10.03 2.85
N LEU A 144 -4.71 -9.37 4.01
CA LEU A 144 -3.59 -8.57 4.54
C LEU A 144 -2.27 -9.36 4.64
N PHE A 145 -2.35 -10.64 4.97
CA PHE A 145 -1.21 -11.55 5.08
C PHE A 145 -1.19 -12.64 3.99
N SER A 146 -2.02 -12.50 2.96
CA SER A 146 -2.09 -13.47 1.85
C SER A 146 -1.08 -13.11 0.76
N ASP A 147 -0.64 -14.11 0.00
CA ASP A 147 0.09 -13.95 -1.26
C ASP A 147 -0.84 -13.60 -2.45
N LYS A 148 -2.14 -13.55 -2.21
CA LYS A 148 -3.17 -13.23 -3.20
C LYS A 148 -3.75 -11.85 -2.97
N THR A 149 -4.04 -11.15 -4.04
CA THR A 149 -4.67 -9.84 -4.02
C THR A 149 -5.83 -9.82 -5.03
N PRO A 150 -7.09 -9.77 -4.56
CA PRO A 150 -8.23 -9.66 -5.45
C PRO A 150 -8.27 -8.25 -6.07
N ILE A 151 -8.45 -8.21 -7.38
CA ILE A 151 -8.64 -6.97 -8.16
C ILE A 151 -9.82 -7.16 -9.12
N ILE A 152 -10.45 -6.08 -9.49
CA ILE A 152 -11.53 -6.06 -10.48
C ILE A 152 -10.90 -5.72 -11.83
N ASP A 153 -11.09 -6.61 -12.81
CA ASP A 153 -10.62 -6.37 -14.17
C ASP A 153 -11.59 -5.44 -14.91
N ALA A 154 -11.12 -4.26 -15.32
CA ALA A 154 -11.92 -3.29 -16.06
C ALA A 154 -12.40 -3.81 -17.43
N ARG A 155 -11.71 -4.80 -18.01
CA ARG A 155 -12.11 -5.44 -19.28
C ARG A 155 -13.36 -6.32 -19.14
N SER A 156 -13.68 -6.75 -17.92
CA SER A 156 -14.79 -7.66 -17.63
C SER A 156 -16.09 -6.95 -17.22
N ARG A 157 -16.15 -5.63 -17.34
CA ARG A 157 -17.32 -4.80 -17.04
C ARG A 157 -18.14 -4.49 -18.28
#